data_6590ace444d13a68a495bcc2559d51c7
#
_entry.id   6590ace444d13a68a495bcc2559d51c7
#
_cell.length_a   1.000
_cell.length_b   1.000
_cell.length_c   1.000
_cell.angle_alpha   90.00
_cell.angle_beta   90.00
_cell.angle_gamma   90.00
#
_symmetry.space_group_name_H-M   'P 1'
#
loop_
_entity.id
_entity.type
_entity.pdbx_description
1 polymer ?
#
loop_
_entity_poly.entity_id
_entity_poly.type
_entity_poly.pdbx_seq_one_letter_code
_entity_poly.pdbx_strand_id
1 'polypeptide(L)'
;MRIVHFSDLHVTCWPRELSAFWDKRLLGLLNFAVRRQQQFHPEYIERAVLRIRTLSPDWVILTGDLTSVGTGTEFARAGELLAPLCETHTPFELLFVPGNHDSYVRKRACREALETTFARLNRNRWRLADLPQCLELPSLRVFIADEAHPTSPWQSGGTLAASTWAKLRGWFAEPRRSGEKRLLVGHFPCRGADGTPLPRRRRLRGDDLLWNALRDGRVDVALCGHHHQPFLRCEPNGAMEICAGALTAYGKINVLDYTPLTGKFSQFWVDVSGDGRTPVALQNTAILPAAP
;
A
#
# COMPACT_ATOMS: atom_id res chain seq x y z
N MET A 1 -12.47 -0.94 15.13
CA MET A 1 -11.18 -1.40 14.53
C MET A 1 -10.56 -0.21 13.81
N ARG A 2 -9.33 0.12 14.16
CA ARG A 2 -8.57 1.22 13.51
C ARG A 2 -7.48 0.65 12.61
N ILE A 3 -7.48 1.07 11.36
CA ILE A 3 -6.49 0.72 10.35
C ILE A 3 -5.69 1.98 10.02
N VAL A 4 -4.37 1.93 10.17
CA VAL A 4 -3.48 2.99 9.69
C VAL A 4 -2.83 2.51 8.40
N HIS A 5 -2.92 3.32 7.35
CA HIS A 5 -2.47 2.97 6.02
C HIS A 5 -1.53 4.04 5.45
N PHE A 6 -0.40 3.61 4.93
CA PHE A 6 0.58 4.46 4.24
C PHE A 6 1.32 3.69 3.15
N SER A 7 2.01 4.40 2.26
CA SER A 7 2.61 3.83 1.06
C SER A 7 3.79 4.65 0.55
N ASP A 8 4.50 4.11 -0.43
CA ASP A 8 5.45 4.83 -1.29
C ASP A 8 6.51 5.59 -0.48
N LEU A 9 7.30 4.84 0.31
CA LEU A 9 8.39 5.38 1.12
C LEU A 9 9.58 5.78 0.26
N HIS A 10 9.82 5.02 -0.81
CA HIS A 10 10.91 5.22 -1.76
C HIS A 10 12.26 5.46 -1.08
N VAL A 11 12.56 4.62 -0.07
CA VAL A 11 13.88 4.66 0.59
C VAL A 11 14.95 4.47 -0.47
N THR A 12 15.88 5.42 -0.52
CA THR A 12 16.95 5.43 -1.50
C THR A 12 18.30 5.37 -0.81
N CYS A 13 19.12 4.44 -1.24
CA CYS A 13 20.51 4.29 -0.81
C CYS A 13 21.41 4.09 -2.03
N TRP A 14 22.65 4.57 -1.95
CA TRP A 14 23.63 4.21 -2.96
C TRP A 14 23.85 2.70 -2.95
N PRO A 15 23.66 2.02 -4.09
CA PRO A 15 23.82 0.57 -4.12
C PRO A 15 25.29 0.20 -3.88
N ARG A 16 25.51 -0.79 -3.01
CA ARG A 16 26.81 -1.42 -2.84
C ARG A 16 27.13 -2.40 -3.98
N GLU A 17 26.14 -2.76 -4.74
CA GLU A 17 26.22 -3.72 -5.85
C GLU A 17 26.58 -3.00 -7.15
N LEU A 18 27.79 -3.20 -7.66
CA LEU A 18 28.25 -2.62 -8.95
C LEU A 18 27.27 -2.92 -10.11
N SER A 19 26.59 -4.08 -10.04
CA SER A 19 25.61 -4.48 -11.04
C SER A 19 24.39 -3.55 -11.15
N ALA A 20 24.13 -2.69 -10.17
CA ALA A 20 23.05 -1.73 -10.20
C ALA A 20 23.29 -0.60 -11.21
N PHE A 21 24.56 -0.37 -11.58
CA PHE A 21 24.94 0.65 -12.54
C PHE A 21 24.85 0.18 -14.03
N TRP A 22 24.51 -1.09 -14.27
CA TRP A 22 24.47 -1.69 -15.60
C TRP A 22 23.08 -2.15 -16.04
N ASP A 23 22.03 -1.79 -15.29
CA ASP A 23 20.65 -2.13 -15.64
C ASP A 23 19.69 -0.95 -15.37
N LYS A 24 18.38 -1.22 -15.46
CA LYS A 24 17.35 -0.18 -15.31
C LYS A 24 17.41 0.57 -13.96
N ARG A 25 18.11 0.02 -12.94
CA ARG A 25 18.29 0.67 -11.64
C ARG A 25 19.07 1.97 -11.75
N LEU A 26 20.05 2.04 -12.68
CA LEU A 26 20.77 3.29 -12.95
C LEU A 26 19.82 4.41 -13.36
N LEU A 27 18.85 4.13 -14.23
CA LEU A 27 17.85 5.12 -14.64
C LEU A 27 16.99 5.57 -13.45
N GLY A 28 16.62 4.63 -12.56
CA GLY A 28 15.88 4.94 -11.33
C GLY A 28 16.68 5.82 -10.37
N LEU A 29 17.95 5.51 -10.15
CA LEU A 29 18.87 6.29 -9.31
C LEU A 29 19.12 7.70 -9.87
N LEU A 30 19.34 7.82 -11.17
CA LEU A 30 19.50 9.12 -11.84
C LEU A 30 18.21 9.96 -11.75
N ASN A 31 17.06 9.35 -11.96
CA ASN A 31 15.77 10.03 -11.83
C ASN A 31 15.54 10.52 -10.38
N PHE A 32 15.95 9.71 -9.40
CA PHE A 32 15.92 10.13 -7.99
C PHE A 32 16.86 11.31 -7.75
N ALA A 33 18.12 11.20 -8.12
CA ALA A 33 19.13 12.24 -7.88
C ALA A 33 18.77 13.59 -8.54
N VAL A 34 18.17 13.56 -9.74
CA VAL A 34 17.88 14.78 -10.51
C VAL A 34 16.50 15.39 -10.17
N ARG A 35 15.50 14.56 -9.89
CA ARG A 35 14.10 15.04 -9.79
C ARG A 35 13.43 14.83 -8.43
N ARG A 36 13.77 13.75 -7.73
CA ARG A 36 13.02 13.32 -6.53
C ARG A 36 13.69 13.72 -5.22
N GLN A 37 15.00 13.94 -5.21
CA GLN A 37 15.76 14.26 -3.99
C GLN A 37 15.21 15.50 -3.25
N GLN A 38 14.71 16.51 -3.98
CA GLN A 38 14.13 17.71 -3.40
C GLN A 38 12.66 17.56 -2.98
N GLN A 39 11.99 16.48 -3.41
CA GLN A 39 10.56 16.25 -3.17
C GLN A 39 10.29 15.21 -2.10
N PHE A 40 11.28 14.37 -1.77
CA PHE A 40 11.14 13.32 -0.79
C PHE A 40 11.86 13.68 0.52
N HIS A 41 11.14 13.55 1.61
CA HIS A 41 11.54 13.86 2.97
C HIS A 41 11.62 12.56 3.79
N PRO A 42 12.79 11.89 3.85
CA PRO A 42 12.95 10.63 4.59
C PRO A 42 12.56 10.70 6.06
N GLU A 43 12.70 11.90 6.68
CA GLU A 43 12.30 12.16 8.05
C GLU A 43 10.80 11.95 8.31
N TYR A 44 9.95 12.02 7.27
CA TYR A 44 8.52 11.73 7.41
C TYR A 44 8.26 10.25 7.75
N ILE A 45 9.16 9.34 7.39
CA ILE A 45 9.04 7.92 7.77
C ILE A 45 9.16 7.78 9.30
N GLU A 46 10.17 8.37 9.90
CA GLU A 46 10.39 8.30 11.35
C GLU A 46 9.24 8.97 12.11
N ARG A 47 8.79 10.13 11.64
CA ARG A 47 7.63 10.83 12.22
C ARG A 47 6.35 10.00 12.08
N ALA A 48 6.11 9.36 10.94
CA ALA A 48 4.97 8.49 10.74
C ALA A 48 5.02 7.29 11.69
N VAL A 49 6.17 6.63 11.83
CA VAL A 49 6.38 5.51 12.77
C VAL A 49 6.04 5.92 14.20
N LEU A 50 6.55 7.07 14.65
CA LEU A 50 6.23 7.59 15.98
C LEU A 50 4.73 7.90 16.12
N ARG A 51 4.15 8.53 15.11
CA ARG A 51 2.74 8.92 15.13
C ARG A 51 1.81 7.70 15.12
N ILE A 52 2.11 6.68 14.33
CA ILE A 52 1.35 5.43 14.27
C ILE A 52 1.20 4.81 15.67
N ARG A 53 2.26 4.76 16.45
CA ARG A 53 2.22 4.21 17.81
C ARG A 53 1.25 4.98 18.72
N THR A 54 1.09 6.28 18.54
CA THR A 54 0.16 7.11 19.34
C THR A 54 -1.30 7.00 18.88
N LEU A 55 -1.54 6.52 17.66
CA LEU A 55 -2.89 6.34 17.11
C LEU A 55 -3.56 5.07 17.62
N SER A 56 -2.83 4.17 18.29
CA SER A 56 -3.32 2.89 18.81
C SER A 56 -4.10 2.10 17.75
N PRO A 57 -3.49 1.79 16.59
CA PRO A 57 -4.18 1.03 15.55
C PRO A 57 -4.36 -0.43 15.95
N ASP A 58 -5.34 -1.10 15.36
CA ASP A 58 -5.44 -2.56 15.34
C ASP A 58 -4.61 -3.16 14.20
N TRP A 59 -4.54 -2.43 13.08
CA TRP A 59 -3.79 -2.81 11.89
C TRP A 59 -2.97 -1.64 11.33
N VAL A 60 -1.77 -1.95 10.89
CA VAL A 60 -0.92 -1.05 10.11
C VAL A 60 -0.69 -1.69 8.75
N ILE A 61 -1.12 -1.02 7.67
CA ILE A 61 -1.07 -1.53 6.31
C ILE A 61 -0.13 -0.67 5.46
N LEU A 62 0.85 -1.33 4.83
CA LEU A 62 1.78 -0.72 3.87
C LEU A 62 1.48 -1.24 2.47
N THR A 63 1.13 -0.35 1.57
CA THR A 63 0.77 -0.72 0.20
C THR A 63 1.90 -0.50 -0.82
N GLY A 64 3.12 -0.85 -0.44
CA GLY A 64 4.23 -1.02 -1.36
C GLY A 64 5.14 0.19 -1.55
N ASP A 65 6.09 0.01 -2.47
CA ASP A 65 7.14 0.96 -2.82
C ASP A 65 7.94 1.44 -1.61
N LEU A 66 8.43 0.45 -0.81
CA LEU A 66 9.37 0.72 0.27
C LEU A 66 10.69 1.27 -0.26
N THR A 67 11.12 0.75 -1.40
CA THR A 67 12.41 1.04 -2.01
C THR A 67 12.26 1.89 -3.27
N SER A 68 13.34 2.49 -3.74
CA SER A 68 13.36 3.21 -5.01
C SER A 68 13.72 2.35 -6.22
N VAL A 69 14.61 1.37 -6.04
CA VAL A 69 15.06 0.49 -7.14
C VAL A 69 15.24 -0.98 -6.71
N GLY A 70 14.74 -1.36 -5.52
CA GLY A 70 14.68 -2.74 -5.04
C GLY A 70 16.03 -3.35 -4.72
N THR A 71 17.02 -2.58 -4.25
CA THR A 71 18.32 -3.11 -3.81
C THR A 71 18.24 -3.67 -2.39
N GLY A 72 19.10 -4.66 -2.08
CA GLY A 72 19.22 -5.20 -0.73
C GLY A 72 19.56 -4.12 0.31
N THR A 73 20.36 -3.13 -0.06
CA THR A 73 20.71 -1.98 0.80
C THR A 73 19.49 -1.12 1.12
N GLU A 74 18.63 -0.85 0.14
CA GLU A 74 17.39 -0.09 0.36
C GLU A 74 16.41 -0.86 1.26
N PHE A 75 16.25 -2.16 1.02
CA PHE A 75 15.41 -3.00 1.90
C PHE A 75 15.94 -3.06 3.33
N ALA A 76 17.25 -3.19 3.52
CA ALA A 76 17.86 -3.14 4.85
C ALA A 76 17.57 -1.81 5.54
N ARG A 77 17.76 -0.69 4.84
CA ARG A 77 17.49 0.65 5.39
C ARG A 77 15.99 0.86 5.69
N ALA A 78 15.10 0.44 4.80
CA ALA A 78 13.65 0.47 5.06
C ALA A 78 13.29 -0.37 6.30
N GLY A 79 13.92 -1.55 6.43
CA GLY A 79 13.75 -2.41 7.59
C GLY A 79 14.22 -1.79 8.91
N GLU A 80 15.30 -0.99 8.91
CA GLU A 80 15.75 -0.21 10.07
C GLU A 80 14.74 0.87 10.45
N LEU A 81 14.29 1.66 9.48
CA LEU A 81 13.31 2.74 9.70
C LEU A 81 11.96 2.22 10.22
N LEU A 82 11.54 1.06 9.74
CA LEU A 82 10.28 0.43 10.14
C LEU A 82 10.42 -0.52 11.35
N ALA A 83 11.65 -0.70 11.89
CA ALA A 83 11.90 -1.63 13.00
C ALA A 83 10.95 -1.43 14.20
N PRO A 84 10.62 -0.19 14.63
CA PRO A 84 9.70 0.01 15.75
C PRO A 84 8.27 -0.48 15.51
N LEU A 85 7.86 -0.66 14.24
CA LEU A 85 6.56 -1.26 13.89
C LEU A 85 6.62 -2.80 13.88
N CYS A 86 7.82 -3.37 13.79
CA CYS A 86 8.05 -4.82 13.72
C CYS A 86 8.33 -5.46 15.08
N GLU A 87 8.40 -4.68 16.16
CA GLU A 87 8.63 -5.20 17.51
C GLU A 87 7.56 -6.24 17.89
N THR A 88 7.99 -7.31 18.58
CA THR A 88 7.13 -8.47 18.92
C THR A 88 5.95 -8.12 19.82
N HIS A 89 6.06 -7.03 20.56
CA HIS A 89 5.05 -6.59 21.54
C HIS A 89 4.21 -5.39 21.08
N THR A 90 4.25 -5.04 19.79
CA THR A 90 3.34 -4.01 19.28
C THR A 90 1.88 -4.49 19.39
N PRO A 91 0.94 -3.65 19.86
CA PRO A 91 -0.44 -4.04 20.07
C PRO A 91 -1.26 -4.12 18.77
N PHE A 92 -0.62 -4.01 17.62
CA PHE A 92 -1.26 -4.02 16.30
C PHE A 92 -0.66 -5.08 15.39
N GLU A 93 -1.43 -5.48 14.40
CA GLU A 93 -0.99 -6.34 13.30
C GLU A 93 -0.38 -5.51 12.16
N LEU A 94 0.57 -6.12 11.44
CA LEU A 94 1.23 -5.50 10.32
C LEU A 94 0.94 -6.26 9.04
N LEU A 95 0.62 -5.53 7.97
CA LEU A 95 0.39 -6.07 6.64
C LEU A 95 1.17 -5.24 5.61
N PHE A 96 1.93 -5.93 4.78
CA PHE A 96 2.69 -5.33 3.67
C PHE A 96 2.39 -6.05 2.37
N VAL A 97 2.13 -5.30 1.32
CA VAL A 97 2.13 -5.79 -0.07
C VAL A 97 3.21 -5.05 -0.86
N PRO A 98 3.95 -5.71 -1.75
CA PRO A 98 5.01 -5.04 -2.51
C PRO A 98 4.46 -4.13 -3.59
N GLY A 99 5.21 -3.06 -3.89
CA GLY A 99 4.97 -2.20 -5.04
C GLY A 99 5.91 -2.51 -6.21
N ASN A 100 5.76 -1.76 -7.31
CA ASN A 100 6.57 -1.97 -8.51
C ASN A 100 8.05 -1.61 -8.31
N HIS A 101 8.36 -0.71 -7.39
CA HIS A 101 9.73 -0.36 -7.04
C HIS A 101 10.38 -1.43 -6.14
N ASP A 102 9.62 -2.18 -5.38
CA ASP A 102 10.12 -3.32 -4.59
C ASP A 102 10.42 -4.53 -5.49
N SER A 103 9.60 -4.75 -6.52
CA SER A 103 9.78 -5.79 -7.54
C SER A 103 10.49 -5.26 -8.80
N TYR A 104 11.47 -4.37 -8.65
CA TYR A 104 12.01 -3.56 -9.74
C TYR A 104 12.76 -4.36 -10.79
N VAL A 105 13.55 -5.36 -10.41
CA VAL A 105 14.38 -6.18 -11.30
C VAL A 105 14.27 -7.68 -10.96
N ARG A 106 14.56 -8.52 -11.97
CA ARG A 106 14.52 -10.00 -11.83
C ARG A 106 15.80 -10.60 -11.20
N LYS A 107 16.63 -9.80 -10.54
CA LYS A 107 17.86 -10.29 -9.93
C LYS A 107 17.56 -11.07 -8.66
N ARG A 108 18.21 -12.22 -8.49
CA ARG A 108 18.01 -13.12 -7.36
C ARG A 108 18.21 -12.43 -6.01
N ALA A 109 19.31 -11.69 -5.84
CA ALA A 109 19.59 -10.97 -4.59
C ALA A 109 18.51 -9.94 -4.23
N CYS A 110 17.96 -9.21 -5.24
CA CYS A 110 16.87 -8.26 -5.02
C CYS A 110 15.58 -8.98 -4.61
N ARG A 111 15.29 -10.11 -5.23
CA ARG A 111 14.13 -10.92 -4.91
C ARG A 111 14.24 -11.52 -3.49
N GLU A 112 15.38 -12.08 -3.12
CA GLU A 112 15.63 -12.60 -1.77
C GLU A 112 15.49 -11.52 -0.70
N ALA A 113 15.97 -10.29 -0.97
CA ALA A 113 15.80 -9.15 -0.08
C ALA A 113 14.32 -8.77 0.07
N LEU A 114 13.56 -8.75 -1.02
CA LEU A 114 12.11 -8.52 -0.98
C LEU A 114 11.39 -9.63 -0.19
N GLU A 115 11.69 -10.91 -0.47
CA GLU A 115 11.07 -12.06 0.22
C GLU A 115 11.33 -12.02 1.73
N THR A 116 12.57 -11.70 2.13
CA THR A 116 12.94 -11.54 3.56
C THR A 116 12.19 -10.38 4.20
N THR A 117 12.11 -9.24 3.52
CA THR A 117 11.41 -8.06 4.01
C THR A 117 9.90 -8.30 4.08
N PHE A 118 9.33 -8.95 3.07
CA PHE A 118 7.92 -9.33 3.04
C PHE A 118 7.56 -10.24 4.22
N ALA A 119 8.34 -11.29 4.45
CA ALA A 119 8.12 -12.19 5.57
C ALA A 119 8.16 -11.45 6.92
N ARG A 120 9.18 -10.61 7.12
CA ARG A 120 9.35 -9.81 8.35
C ARG A 120 8.17 -8.86 8.58
N LEU A 121 7.77 -8.07 7.57
CA LEU A 121 6.69 -7.08 7.68
C LEU A 121 5.30 -7.72 7.79
N ASN A 122 5.16 -8.97 7.37
CA ASN A 122 3.95 -9.77 7.56
C ASN A 122 4.06 -10.75 8.76
N ARG A 123 5.04 -10.54 9.66
CA ARG A 123 5.27 -11.35 10.86
C ARG A 123 5.39 -12.84 10.57
N ASN A 124 6.02 -13.20 9.44
CA ASN A 124 6.17 -14.56 8.92
C ASN A 124 4.84 -15.32 8.72
N ARG A 125 3.72 -14.59 8.60
CA ARG A 125 2.40 -15.18 8.37
C ARG A 125 2.30 -15.82 6.99
N TRP A 126 2.93 -15.20 5.98
CA TRP A 126 2.96 -15.68 4.60
C TRP A 126 4.33 -15.46 3.97
N ARG A 127 4.61 -16.26 2.94
CA ARG A 127 5.69 -16.00 1.99
C ARG A 127 5.15 -15.17 0.82
N LEU A 128 6.01 -14.45 0.13
CA LEU A 128 5.62 -13.69 -1.06
C LEU A 128 4.91 -14.54 -2.12
N ALA A 129 5.38 -15.78 -2.29
CA ALA A 129 4.79 -16.75 -3.24
C ALA A 129 3.40 -17.25 -2.84
N ASP A 130 2.95 -17.00 -1.62
CA ASP A 130 1.64 -17.44 -1.15
C ASP A 130 0.52 -16.44 -1.54
N LEU A 131 0.88 -15.24 -2.03
CA LEU A 131 -0.08 -14.25 -2.53
C LEU A 131 -0.81 -14.76 -3.80
N PRO A 132 -2.06 -14.37 -4.04
CA PRO A 132 -2.92 -13.53 -3.20
C PRO A 132 -3.45 -14.30 -2.00
N GLN A 133 -3.80 -13.58 -0.94
CA GLN A 133 -4.35 -14.14 0.30
C GLN A 133 -5.70 -13.53 0.64
N CYS A 134 -6.47 -14.28 1.42
CA CYS A 134 -7.71 -13.81 2.02
C CYS A 134 -7.59 -13.97 3.54
N LEU A 135 -7.68 -12.87 4.27
CA LEU A 135 -7.70 -12.84 5.72
C LEU A 135 -9.14 -12.65 6.20
N GLU A 136 -9.61 -13.58 7.02
CA GLU A 136 -10.94 -13.52 7.58
C GLU A 136 -10.89 -13.00 9.01
N LEU A 137 -11.54 -11.87 9.26
CA LEU A 137 -11.77 -11.30 10.57
C LEU A 137 -13.29 -11.41 10.88
N PRO A 138 -13.73 -11.27 12.13
CA PRO A 138 -15.13 -11.51 12.51
C PRO A 138 -16.17 -10.79 11.65
N SER A 139 -15.93 -9.55 11.26
CA SER A 139 -16.84 -8.72 10.44
C SER A 139 -16.17 -8.05 9.25
N LEU A 140 -14.91 -8.37 9.00
CA LEU A 140 -14.14 -7.81 7.90
C LEU A 140 -13.37 -8.91 7.18
N ARG A 141 -13.49 -8.96 5.87
CA ARG A 141 -12.72 -9.86 5.01
C ARG A 141 -11.71 -9.05 4.21
N VAL A 142 -10.44 -9.39 4.32
CA VAL A 142 -9.35 -8.64 3.68
C VAL A 142 -8.76 -9.46 2.54
N PHE A 143 -8.88 -8.97 1.32
CA PHE A 143 -8.27 -9.56 0.13
C PHE A 143 -6.93 -8.87 -0.13
N ILE A 144 -5.86 -9.63 -0.20
CA ILE A 144 -4.49 -9.17 -0.37
C ILE A 144 -4.05 -9.57 -1.77
N ALA A 145 -3.89 -8.58 -2.66
CA ALA A 145 -3.57 -8.82 -4.06
C ALA A 145 -2.06 -8.99 -4.29
N ASP A 146 -1.73 -9.80 -5.31
CA ASP A 146 -0.38 -9.89 -5.88
C ASP A 146 -0.37 -9.17 -7.24
N GLU A 147 0.19 -7.98 -7.27
CA GLU A 147 0.11 -7.05 -8.41
C GLU A 147 1.48 -6.67 -8.96
N ALA A 148 2.53 -6.74 -8.13
CA ALA A 148 3.83 -6.16 -8.42
C ALA A 148 4.80 -7.20 -9.01
N HIS A 149 5.14 -7.02 -10.28
CA HIS A 149 6.08 -7.88 -11.00
C HIS A 149 7.14 -7.03 -11.72
N PRO A 150 8.35 -7.58 -11.94
CA PRO A 150 9.38 -6.88 -12.70
C PRO A 150 8.91 -6.52 -14.11
N THR A 151 9.01 -5.25 -14.45
CA THR A 151 8.59 -4.69 -15.74
C THR A 151 9.77 -4.21 -16.59
N SER A 152 9.51 -3.90 -17.86
CA SER A 152 10.50 -3.24 -18.73
C SER A 152 10.88 -1.86 -18.20
N PRO A 153 12.03 -1.28 -18.61
CA PRO A 153 12.53 0.02 -18.12
C PRO A 153 11.53 1.18 -18.27
N TRP A 154 10.67 1.11 -19.26
CA TRP A 154 9.72 2.17 -19.60
C TRP A 154 8.32 1.96 -19.01
N GLN A 155 8.14 0.94 -18.20
CA GLN A 155 6.87 0.59 -17.57
C GLN A 155 7.02 0.54 -16.06
N SER A 156 6.02 1.09 -15.38
CA SER A 156 5.87 1.05 -13.92
C SER A 156 4.49 0.49 -13.51
N GLY A 157 3.77 -0.13 -14.44
CA GLY A 157 2.49 -0.77 -14.16
C GLY A 157 2.64 -2.13 -13.51
N GLY A 158 1.53 -2.65 -12.96
CA GLY A 158 1.43 -3.99 -12.41
C GLY A 158 0.69 -4.95 -13.34
N THR A 159 0.55 -6.19 -12.89
CA THR A 159 -0.25 -7.20 -13.59
C THR A 159 -0.86 -8.16 -12.58
N LEU A 160 -2.16 -8.39 -12.68
CA LEU A 160 -2.77 -9.54 -12.02
C LEU A 160 -2.45 -10.78 -12.84
N ALA A 161 -1.65 -11.69 -12.29
CA ALA A 161 -1.42 -13.00 -12.89
C ALA A 161 -2.76 -13.76 -13.04
N ALA A 162 -2.86 -14.67 -14.01
CA ALA A 162 -4.10 -15.41 -14.25
C ALA A 162 -4.59 -16.17 -13.00
N SER A 163 -3.67 -16.73 -12.22
CA SER A 163 -3.95 -17.39 -10.95
C SER A 163 -4.49 -16.43 -9.88
N THR A 164 -3.87 -15.26 -9.75
CA THR A 164 -4.31 -14.19 -8.83
C THR A 164 -5.71 -13.71 -9.22
N TRP A 165 -5.91 -13.45 -10.51
CA TRP A 165 -7.19 -13.02 -11.06
C TRP A 165 -8.30 -14.05 -10.77
N ALA A 166 -8.02 -15.35 -11.00
CA ALA A 166 -9.00 -16.42 -10.75
C ALA A 166 -9.38 -16.53 -9.27
N LYS A 167 -8.40 -16.45 -8.35
CA LYS A 167 -8.66 -16.48 -6.91
C LYS A 167 -9.49 -15.28 -6.45
N LEU A 168 -9.08 -14.05 -6.82
CA LEU A 168 -9.82 -12.84 -6.46
C LEU A 168 -11.25 -12.87 -6.99
N ARG A 169 -11.45 -13.28 -8.25
CA ARG A 169 -12.77 -13.44 -8.84
C ARG A 169 -13.62 -14.44 -8.07
N GLY A 170 -13.04 -15.57 -7.65
CA GLY A 170 -13.71 -16.57 -6.82
C GLY A 170 -14.18 -15.97 -5.51
N TRP A 171 -13.30 -15.32 -4.76
CA TRP A 171 -13.63 -14.69 -3.47
C TRP A 171 -14.66 -13.56 -3.60
N PHE A 172 -14.59 -12.75 -4.66
CA PHE A 172 -15.59 -11.71 -4.90
C PHE A 172 -16.96 -12.27 -5.23
N ALA A 173 -17.04 -13.47 -5.81
CA ALA A 173 -18.30 -14.14 -6.13
C ALA A 173 -18.95 -14.83 -4.93
N GLU A 174 -18.19 -15.08 -3.85
CA GLU A 174 -18.73 -15.70 -2.66
C GLU A 174 -19.81 -14.82 -1.99
N PRO A 175 -20.89 -15.43 -1.47
CA PRO A 175 -21.90 -14.69 -0.71
C PRO A 175 -21.27 -13.98 0.50
N ARG A 176 -21.75 -12.77 0.81
CA ARG A 176 -21.36 -12.08 2.04
C ARG A 176 -21.98 -12.74 3.25
N ARG A 177 -21.21 -12.85 4.32
CA ARG A 177 -21.77 -13.15 5.65
C ARG A 177 -22.57 -11.94 6.14
N SER A 178 -23.54 -12.17 7.03
CA SER A 178 -24.30 -11.08 7.64
C SER A 178 -23.36 -10.05 8.29
N GLY A 179 -23.51 -8.78 7.91
CA GLY A 179 -22.67 -7.68 8.40
C GLY A 179 -21.23 -7.67 7.91
N GLU A 180 -20.83 -8.59 7.01
CA GLU A 180 -19.46 -8.64 6.45
C GLU A 180 -19.17 -7.40 5.61
N LYS A 181 -18.04 -6.76 5.90
CA LYS A 181 -17.40 -5.78 5.03
C LYS A 181 -16.16 -6.38 4.37
N ARG A 182 -15.79 -5.85 3.21
CA ARG A 182 -14.70 -6.37 2.39
C ARG A 182 -13.71 -5.29 2.04
N LEU A 183 -12.45 -5.52 2.42
CA LEU A 183 -11.32 -4.64 2.18
C LEU A 183 -10.41 -5.29 1.13
N LEU A 184 -10.04 -4.57 0.10
CA LEU A 184 -9.01 -4.96 -0.86
C LEU A 184 -7.73 -4.19 -0.55
N VAL A 185 -6.62 -4.89 -0.47
CA VAL A 185 -5.28 -4.32 -0.27
C VAL A 185 -4.40 -4.69 -1.46
N GLY A 186 -3.96 -3.68 -2.19
CA GLY A 186 -3.05 -3.79 -3.31
C GLY A 186 -2.12 -2.59 -3.38
N HIS A 187 -1.23 -2.55 -4.35
CA HIS A 187 -0.37 -1.39 -4.55
C HIS A 187 -0.96 -0.41 -5.57
N PHE A 188 -1.55 -0.95 -6.64
CA PHE A 188 -2.02 -0.11 -7.75
C PHE A 188 -3.46 0.34 -7.54
N PRO A 189 -3.77 1.62 -7.78
CA PRO A 189 -5.16 2.07 -7.79
C PRO A 189 -5.91 1.49 -8.99
N CYS A 190 -7.19 1.20 -8.79
CA CYS A 190 -8.09 0.79 -9.86
C CYS A 190 -8.31 1.93 -10.86
N ARG A 191 -8.38 3.17 -10.37
CA ARG A 191 -8.55 4.40 -11.17
C ARG A 191 -7.75 5.54 -10.55
N GLY A 192 -7.52 6.60 -11.32
CA GLY A 192 -6.96 7.84 -10.81
C GLY A 192 -7.94 8.58 -9.89
N ALA A 193 -7.46 9.66 -9.26
CA ALA A 193 -8.27 10.50 -8.38
C ALA A 193 -9.53 11.07 -9.07
N ASP A 194 -9.46 11.29 -10.38
CA ASP A 194 -10.54 11.76 -11.24
C ASP A 194 -11.47 10.64 -11.75
N GLY A 195 -11.25 9.39 -11.33
CA GLY A 195 -12.02 8.23 -11.76
C GLY A 195 -11.61 7.67 -13.13
N THR A 196 -10.65 8.28 -13.82
CA THR A 196 -10.17 7.78 -15.11
C THR A 196 -9.11 6.66 -14.95
N PRO A 197 -8.99 5.76 -15.95
CA PRO A 197 -7.92 4.78 -15.95
C PRO A 197 -6.53 5.47 -15.98
N LEU A 198 -5.58 4.97 -15.21
CA LEU A 198 -4.21 5.44 -15.31
C LEU A 198 -3.63 5.21 -16.72
N PRO A 199 -2.62 6.00 -17.14
CA PRO A 199 -1.91 5.78 -18.39
C PRO A 199 -1.39 4.33 -18.51
N ARG A 200 -1.48 3.71 -19.68
CA ARG A 200 -1.15 2.28 -19.90
C ARG A 200 0.20 1.83 -19.34
N ARG A 201 1.19 2.74 -19.28
CA ARG A 201 2.53 2.45 -18.74
C ARG A 201 2.57 2.36 -17.21
N ARG A 202 1.56 2.91 -16.52
CA ARG A 202 1.48 2.99 -15.05
C ARG A 202 0.33 2.16 -14.47
N ARG A 203 -0.57 1.69 -15.31
CA ARG A 203 -1.81 1.00 -14.95
C ARG A 203 -1.55 -0.46 -14.54
N LEU A 204 -2.36 -0.97 -13.62
CA LEU A 204 -2.47 -2.39 -13.36
C LEU A 204 -3.16 -3.08 -14.56
N ARG A 205 -2.57 -4.12 -15.11
CA ARG A 205 -3.25 -4.98 -16.09
C ARG A 205 -4.22 -5.90 -15.36
N GLY A 206 -5.50 -5.80 -15.68
CA GLY A 206 -6.57 -6.51 -15.00
C GLY A 206 -7.28 -5.67 -13.94
N ASP A 207 -7.02 -4.35 -13.90
CA ASP A 207 -7.67 -3.39 -13.00
C ASP A 207 -9.20 -3.39 -13.12
N ASP A 208 -9.75 -3.74 -14.30
CA ASP A 208 -11.20 -3.81 -14.50
C ASP A 208 -11.89 -4.81 -13.56
N LEU A 209 -11.21 -5.90 -13.15
CA LEU A 209 -11.74 -6.82 -12.15
C LEU A 209 -11.95 -6.13 -10.81
N LEU A 210 -10.92 -5.40 -10.36
CA LEU A 210 -10.92 -4.71 -9.06
C LEU A 210 -11.89 -3.52 -9.09
N TRP A 211 -11.87 -2.76 -10.19
CA TRP A 211 -12.78 -1.66 -10.41
C TRP A 211 -14.26 -2.12 -10.39
N ASN A 212 -14.58 -3.18 -11.12
CA ASN A 212 -15.93 -3.74 -11.13
C ASN A 212 -16.33 -4.29 -9.76
N ALA A 213 -15.38 -4.88 -8.99
CA ALA A 213 -15.67 -5.35 -7.65
C ALA A 213 -16.05 -4.22 -6.68
N LEU A 214 -15.42 -3.04 -6.79
CA LEU A 214 -15.84 -1.83 -6.05
C LEU A 214 -17.21 -1.35 -6.52
N ARG A 215 -17.36 -1.16 -7.81
CA ARG A 215 -18.59 -0.60 -8.41
C ARG A 215 -19.81 -1.49 -8.21
N ASP A 216 -19.62 -2.81 -8.23
CA ASP A 216 -20.71 -3.78 -8.00
C ASP A 216 -20.95 -4.04 -6.50
N GLY A 217 -20.27 -3.34 -5.60
CA GLY A 217 -20.40 -3.51 -4.16
C GLY A 217 -19.87 -4.84 -3.62
N ARG A 218 -18.99 -5.53 -4.33
CA ARG A 218 -18.33 -6.77 -3.88
C ARG A 218 -17.16 -6.50 -2.96
N VAL A 219 -16.58 -5.31 -3.05
CA VAL A 219 -15.57 -4.73 -2.18
C VAL A 219 -16.09 -3.40 -1.66
N ASP A 220 -15.93 -3.11 -0.37
CA ASP A 220 -16.38 -1.86 0.23
C ASP A 220 -15.29 -0.81 0.24
N VAL A 221 -14.03 -1.22 0.46
CA VAL A 221 -12.88 -0.32 0.49
C VAL A 221 -11.70 -0.97 -0.23
N ALA A 222 -11.00 -0.19 -1.07
CA ALA A 222 -9.69 -0.55 -1.62
C ALA A 222 -8.63 0.41 -1.07
N LEU A 223 -7.51 -0.15 -0.59
CA LEU A 223 -6.34 0.58 -0.14
C LEU A 223 -5.21 0.38 -1.14
N CYS A 224 -4.60 1.49 -1.60
CA CYS A 224 -3.53 1.46 -2.59
C CYS A 224 -2.49 2.58 -2.39
N GLY A 225 -1.43 2.54 -3.20
CA GLY A 225 -0.37 3.54 -3.34
C GLY A 225 -0.17 3.97 -4.79
N HIS A 226 1.08 3.93 -5.27
CA HIS A 226 1.51 4.10 -6.66
C HIS A 226 1.22 5.45 -7.33
N HIS A 227 0.10 6.07 -7.06
CA HIS A 227 -0.28 7.35 -7.67
C HIS A 227 0.57 8.51 -7.12
N HIS A 228 1.22 8.31 -5.99
CA HIS A 228 1.98 9.25 -5.17
C HIS A 228 1.13 10.35 -4.54
N GLN A 229 0.14 10.90 -5.22
CA GLN A 229 -0.78 11.90 -4.64
C GLN A 229 -1.85 11.20 -3.79
N PRO A 230 -2.04 11.59 -2.52
CA PRO A 230 -3.11 11.06 -1.69
C PRO A 230 -4.48 11.42 -2.26
N PHE A 231 -5.40 10.46 -2.27
CA PHE A 231 -6.80 10.73 -2.61
C PHE A 231 -7.76 9.75 -1.91
N LEU A 232 -8.98 10.20 -1.75
CA LEU A 232 -10.16 9.39 -1.44
C LEU A 232 -11.14 9.58 -2.58
N ARG A 233 -11.59 8.47 -3.16
CA ARG A 233 -12.65 8.45 -4.15
C ARG A 233 -13.78 7.54 -3.67
N CYS A 234 -15.01 8.04 -3.77
CA CYS A 234 -16.22 7.30 -3.39
C CYS A 234 -17.00 6.93 -4.65
N GLU A 235 -17.49 5.70 -4.68
CA GLU A 235 -18.42 5.23 -5.71
C GLU A 235 -19.85 5.55 -5.32
N PRO A 236 -20.81 5.61 -6.29
CA PRO A 236 -22.22 5.87 -6.00
C PRO A 236 -22.87 4.88 -5.03
N ASN A 237 -22.36 3.64 -4.94
CA ASN A 237 -22.81 2.61 -4.01
C ASN A 237 -22.17 2.74 -2.60
N GLY A 238 -21.37 3.78 -2.35
CA GLY A 238 -20.67 4.01 -1.10
C GLY A 238 -19.33 3.27 -0.94
N ALA A 239 -18.89 2.46 -1.90
CA ALA A 239 -17.56 1.88 -1.88
C ALA A 239 -16.48 2.96 -2.03
N MET A 240 -15.32 2.74 -1.44
CA MET A 240 -14.22 3.71 -1.41
C MET A 240 -12.94 3.16 -2.00
N GLU A 241 -12.21 4.00 -2.71
CA GLU A 241 -10.81 3.78 -3.05
C GLU A 241 -9.95 4.84 -2.38
N ILE A 242 -8.96 4.41 -1.58
CA ILE A 242 -8.09 5.28 -0.81
C ILE A 242 -6.64 5.01 -1.23
N CYS A 243 -6.05 5.99 -1.89
CA CYS A 243 -4.62 5.98 -2.21
C CYS A 243 -3.88 6.77 -1.13
N ALA A 244 -2.94 6.11 -0.43
CA ALA A 244 -2.17 6.78 0.62
C ALA A 244 -1.26 7.89 0.08
N GLY A 245 -0.86 7.78 -1.19
CA GLY A 245 0.15 8.65 -1.78
C GLY A 245 1.55 8.34 -1.26
N ALA A 246 2.54 9.11 -1.72
CA ALA A 246 3.92 8.96 -1.26
C ALA A 246 4.10 9.63 0.10
N LEU A 247 4.33 8.82 1.14
CA LEU A 247 4.54 9.32 2.50
C LEU A 247 5.67 10.36 2.54
N THR A 248 6.78 10.04 1.89
CA THR A 248 7.96 10.91 1.88
C THR A 248 7.76 12.22 1.12
N ALA A 249 6.78 12.31 0.21
CA ALA A 249 6.48 13.52 -0.54
C ALA A 249 5.42 14.39 0.15
N TYR A 250 4.42 13.77 0.75
CA TYR A 250 3.23 14.48 1.26
C TYR A 250 3.13 14.50 2.78
N GLY A 251 3.90 13.68 3.49
CA GLY A 251 3.84 13.59 4.95
C GLY A 251 2.45 13.25 5.48
N LYS A 252 1.70 12.40 4.76
CA LYS A 252 0.34 12.02 5.14
C LYS A 252 0.20 10.54 5.34
N ILE A 253 -0.51 10.15 6.40
CA ILE A 253 -0.97 8.79 6.64
C ILE A 253 -2.49 8.76 6.67
N ASN A 254 -3.08 7.72 6.09
CA ASN A 254 -4.52 7.50 6.12
C ASN A 254 -4.90 6.75 7.39
N VAL A 255 -5.95 7.17 8.07
CA VAL A 255 -6.58 6.44 9.17
C VAL A 255 -8.00 6.08 8.75
N LEU A 256 -8.31 4.80 8.82
CA LEU A 256 -9.61 4.24 8.50
C LEU A 256 -10.16 3.54 9.76
N ASP A 257 -11.17 4.12 10.37
CA ASP A 257 -11.88 3.53 11.49
C ASP A 257 -13.10 2.74 10.98
N TYR A 258 -13.16 1.47 11.35
CA TYR A 258 -14.27 0.57 11.07
C TYR A 258 -15.03 0.24 12.34
N THR A 259 -16.35 0.47 12.34
CA THR A 259 -17.25 0.15 13.45
C THR A 259 -18.06 -1.10 13.11
N PRO A 260 -17.71 -2.29 13.64
CA PRO A 260 -18.38 -3.56 13.30
C PRO A 260 -19.89 -3.55 13.54
N LEU A 261 -20.34 -2.93 14.64
CA LEU A 261 -21.76 -2.86 14.99
C LEU A 261 -22.64 -2.16 13.96
N THR A 262 -22.10 -1.16 13.28
CA THR A 262 -22.85 -0.38 12.28
C THR A 262 -22.43 -0.67 10.84
N GLY A 263 -21.35 -1.42 10.64
CA GLY A 263 -20.74 -1.66 9.34
C GLY A 263 -20.20 -0.40 8.67
N LYS A 264 -19.99 0.69 9.43
CA LYS A 264 -19.55 1.98 8.88
C LYS A 264 -18.04 2.14 8.92
N PHE A 265 -17.52 2.77 7.88
CA PHE A 265 -16.16 3.28 7.84
C PHE A 265 -16.16 4.80 7.99
N SER A 266 -15.16 5.32 8.71
CA SER A 266 -14.81 6.73 8.71
C SER A 266 -13.33 6.89 8.38
N GLN A 267 -13.00 7.85 7.54
CA GLN A 267 -11.64 8.07 7.06
C GLN A 267 -11.19 9.49 7.35
N PHE A 268 -9.91 9.64 7.75
CA PHE A 268 -9.25 10.94 7.89
C PHE A 268 -7.75 10.82 7.62
N TRP A 269 -7.16 11.96 7.30
CA TRP A 269 -5.72 12.08 7.09
C TRP A 269 -5.03 12.62 8.34
N VAL A 270 -3.88 12.05 8.65
CA VAL A 270 -2.97 12.57 9.68
C VAL A 270 -1.73 13.09 8.99
N ASP A 271 -1.43 14.36 9.23
CA ASP A 271 -0.23 15.02 8.70
C ASP A 271 0.97 14.77 9.62
N VAL A 272 2.08 14.33 9.04
CA VAL A 272 3.36 14.10 9.72
C VAL A 272 4.48 14.98 9.14
N SER A 273 4.14 15.91 8.24
CA SER A 273 5.11 16.86 7.66
C SER A 273 5.61 17.90 8.66
N GLY A 274 4.78 18.27 9.64
CA GLY A 274 5.13 19.17 10.73
C GLY A 274 6.12 18.55 11.73
N ASP A 275 6.64 19.37 12.62
CA ASP A 275 7.60 19.01 13.67
C ASP A 275 7.00 18.14 14.81
N GLY A 276 5.75 17.73 14.67
CA GLY A 276 5.02 16.93 15.67
C GLY A 276 4.56 17.72 16.91
N ARG A 277 4.84 19.01 16.98
CA ARG A 277 4.50 19.87 18.14
C ARG A 277 3.16 20.55 18.02
N THR A 278 2.62 20.64 16.79
CA THR A 278 1.30 21.24 16.55
C THR A 278 0.23 20.15 16.54
N PRO A 279 -0.87 20.27 17.29
CA PRO A 279 -2.00 19.37 17.17
C PRO A 279 -2.54 19.43 15.75
N VAL A 280 -2.47 18.33 15.02
CA VAL A 280 -2.99 18.26 13.65
C VAL A 280 -4.50 18.33 13.72
N ALA A 281 -5.09 19.40 13.20
CA ALA A 281 -6.53 19.50 13.00
C ALA A 281 -6.98 18.33 12.11
N LEU A 282 -7.95 17.54 12.59
CA LEU A 282 -8.59 16.47 11.84
C LEU A 282 -9.26 17.09 10.59
N GLN A 283 -8.62 16.96 9.44
CA GLN A 283 -9.17 17.45 8.18
C GLN A 283 -10.09 16.37 7.59
N ASN A 284 -11.37 16.72 7.54
CA ASN A 284 -12.47 16.05 6.83
C ASN A 284 -12.74 14.58 7.16
N THR A 285 -13.67 14.39 8.04
CA THR A 285 -14.34 13.09 8.23
C THR A 285 -15.38 12.91 7.11
N ALA A 286 -15.07 12.11 6.10
CA ALA A 286 -16.11 11.61 5.20
C ALA A 286 -16.94 10.57 5.98
N ILE A 287 -18.08 10.97 6.52
CA ILE A 287 -19.08 10.05 7.08
C ILE A 287 -19.91 9.56 5.92
N LEU A 288 -19.73 8.30 5.54
CA LEU A 288 -20.57 7.70 4.51
C LEU A 288 -21.93 7.34 5.08
N PRO A 289 -23.05 7.63 4.35
CA PRO A 289 -24.35 7.15 4.72
C PRO A 289 -24.38 5.61 4.75
N ALA A 290 -25.18 5.04 5.66
CA ALA A 290 -25.48 3.62 5.60
C ALA A 290 -26.15 3.33 4.24
N ALA A 291 -25.68 2.29 3.53
CA ALA A 291 -26.41 1.78 2.40
C ALA A 291 -27.82 1.36 2.85
N PRO A 292 -28.85 1.61 2.03
CA PRO A 292 -30.22 1.23 2.33
C PRO A 292 -30.40 -0.27 2.54
#